data_bcb2c5190401d83511305505d6a818d5
#
_entry.id   bcb2c5190401d83511305505d6a818d5
#
_cell.length_a   1.000
_cell.length_b   1.000
_cell.length_c   1.000
_cell.angle_alpha   90.00
_cell.angle_beta   90.00
_cell.angle_gamma   90.00
#
_symmetry.space_group_name_H-M   'P 1'
#
loop_
_entity.id
_entity.type
_entity.pdbx_description
1 polymer ?
#
loop_
_entity_poly.entity_id
_entity_poly.type
_entity_poly.pdbx_seq_one_letter_code
_entity_poly.pdbx_strand_id
1 'polypeptide(L)'
;ACVKLVDQTTGLIHDYTKKKGHVATVLIGASDISELWNKAEAAENRKNSTVARELMLPLPDQWSDNERRACVRDIAQHLRNTYGVAVAGSIHAPNKKHRNNHVHMMFTTRTVDEFGNFGKKTRILDDMKTGEVSKLREAVCKIVNTHAEKIGSDFYVYAGKFVDIDKNHIPTKHIPITAGKDYRNAIEAQNKQVKAHRNAFAAHDK
;
A
#
# COMPACT_ATOMS: atom_id res chain seq x y z
N ALA A 1 8.26 -9.99 1.43
CA ALA A 1 8.54 -11.42 1.61
C ALA A 1 9.92 -11.62 2.25
N CYS A 2 10.03 -12.59 3.19
CA CYS A 2 11.33 -13.00 3.74
C CYS A 2 11.89 -14.14 2.89
N VAL A 3 12.27 -13.85 1.66
CA VAL A 3 12.76 -14.85 0.68
C VAL A 3 14.05 -14.38 0.02
N LYS A 4 14.75 -15.30 -0.60
CA LYS A 4 15.81 -14.99 -1.55
C LYS A 4 15.19 -14.84 -2.93
N LEU A 5 15.47 -13.73 -3.59
CA LEU A 5 15.04 -13.46 -4.96
C LEU A 5 16.29 -13.52 -5.84
N VAL A 6 16.22 -14.26 -6.93
CA VAL A 6 17.27 -14.31 -7.94
C VAL A 6 16.79 -13.48 -9.13
N ASP A 7 17.52 -12.43 -9.45
CA ASP A 7 17.34 -11.70 -10.69
C ASP A 7 17.95 -12.52 -11.83
N GLN A 8 17.10 -13.06 -12.69
CA GLN A 8 17.53 -13.92 -13.80
C GLN A 8 18.28 -13.15 -14.90
N THR A 9 18.12 -11.82 -14.99
CA THR A 9 18.80 -10.99 -15.97
C THR A 9 20.25 -10.74 -15.58
N THR A 10 20.51 -10.50 -14.28
CA THR A 10 21.82 -10.12 -13.77
C THR A 10 22.52 -11.25 -13.00
N GLY A 11 21.79 -12.30 -12.61
CA GLY A 11 22.27 -13.37 -11.73
C GLY A 11 22.42 -12.94 -10.26
N LEU A 12 22.06 -11.70 -9.91
CA LEU A 12 22.17 -11.20 -8.54
C LEU A 12 21.17 -11.87 -7.61
N ILE A 13 21.62 -12.20 -6.40
CA ILE A 13 20.78 -12.77 -5.36
C ILE A 13 20.44 -11.66 -4.35
N HIS A 14 19.17 -11.34 -4.24
CA HIS A 14 18.63 -10.44 -3.23
C HIS A 14 18.12 -11.23 -2.03
N ASP A 15 18.88 -11.23 -0.93
CA ASP A 15 18.53 -11.98 0.28
C ASP A 15 17.73 -11.09 1.26
N TYR A 16 16.44 -11.32 1.32
CA TYR A 16 15.51 -10.64 2.25
C TYR A 16 15.17 -11.51 3.47
N THR A 17 15.76 -12.71 3.63
CA THR A 17 15.45 -13.62 4.75
C THR A 17 15.79 -13.03 6.11
N LYS A 18 16.77 -12.12 6.16
CA LYS A 18 17.21 -11.44 7.39
C LYS A 18 16.42 -10.18 7.73
N LYS A 19 15.49 -9.74 6.87
CA LYS A 19 14.65 -8.58 7.17
C LYS A 19 13.68 -8.90 8.30
N LYS A 20 13.82 -8.19 9.43
CA LYS A 20 12.91 -8.28 10.58
C LYS A 20 11.60 -7.55 10.28
N GLY A 21 10.51 -7.97 10.95
CA GLY A 21 9.22 -7.27 10.89
C GLY A 21 8.29 -7.74 9.78
N HIS A 22 8.68 -8.70 8.94
CA HIS A 22 7.75 -9.33 8.02
C HIS A 22 6.80 -10.28 8.76
N VAL A 23 5.50 -10.11 8.56
CA VAL A 23 4.45 -10.91 9.20
C VAL A 23 3.90 -11.96 8.23
N ALA A 24 3.53 -11.54 7.03
CA ALA A 24 2.92 -12.42 6.04
C ALA A 24 3.10 -11.90 4.61
N THR A 25 3.00 -12.82 3.65
CA THR A 25 2.87 -12.49 2.22
C THR A 25 1.53 -12.98 1.72
N VAL A 26 0.86 -12.14 0.92
CA VAL A 26 -0.32 -12.49 0.13
C VAL A 26 0.08 -12.44 -1.33
N LEU A 27 -0.14 -13.52 -2.07
CA LEU A 27 0.17 -13.61 -3.50
C LEU A 27 -1.11 -14.01 -4.25
N ILE A 28 -1.49 -13.23 -5.26
CA ILE A 28 -2.68 -13.45 -6.09
C ILE A 28 -2.27 -13.34 -7.56
N GLY A 29 -2.70 -14.30 -8.37
CA GLY A 29 -2.38 -14.35 -9.80
C GLY A 29 -0.98 -14.85 -10.13
N ALA A 30 -0.28 -15.44 -9.15
CA ALA A 30 0.99 -16.15 -9.32
C ALA A 30 1.16 -17.17 -8.19
N SER A 31 2.01 -18.17 -8.40
CA SER A 31 2.35 -19.22 -7.42
C SER A 31 3.67 -18.95 -6.68
N ASP A 32 4.60 -18.24 -7.32
CA ASP A 32 5.91 -17.89 -6.76
C ASP A 32 6.25 -16.43 -7.02
N ILE A 33 6.80 -15.76 -5.99
CA ILE A 33 7.08 -14.32 -6.04
C ILE A 33 8.33 -14.00 -6.88
N SER A 34 9.32 -14.87 -6.88
CA SER A 34 10.54 -14.68 -7.68
C SER A 34 10.23 -14.87 -9.16
N GLU A 35 9.49 -15.91 -9.48
CA GLU A 35 9.02 -16.19 -10.84
C GLU A 35 8.17 -15.03 -11.37
N LEU A 36 7.21 -14.54 -10.55
CA LEU A 36 6.35 -13.40 -10.91
C LEU A 36 7.17 -12.20 -11.37
N TRP A 37 8.14 -11.77 -10.57
CA TRP A 37 8.87 -10.53 -10.88
C TRP A 37 9.88 -10.71 -12.00
N ASN A 38 10.54 -11.88 -12.12
CA ASN A 38 11.39 -12.17 -13.27
C ASN A 38 10.60 -12.19 -14.60
N LYS A 39 9.41 -12.80 -14.60
CA LYS A 39 8.51 -12.78 -15.77
C LYS A 39 8.01 -11.36 -16.07
N ALA A 40 7.70 -10.57 -15.03
CA ALA A 40 7.26 -9.19 -15.20
C ALA A 40 8.35 -8.32 -15.86
N GLU A 41 9.61 -8.48 -15.48
CA GLU A 41 10.74 -7.81 -16.10
C GLU A 41 10.98 -8.28 -17.53
N ALA A 42 10.97 -9.61 -17.75
CA ALA A 42 11.16 -10.18 -19.08
C ALA A 42 10.07 -9.79 -20.09
N ALA A 43 8.85 -9.45 -19.61
CA ALA A 43 7.76 -8.95 -20.45
C ALA A 43 7.96 -7.51 -20.93
N GLU A 44 8.98 -6.78 -20.43
CA GLU A 44 9.24 -5.39 -20.79
C GLU A 44 10.32 -5.28 -21.88
N ASN A 45 10.00 -4.49 -22.92
CA ASN A 45 10.90 -4.30 -24.06
C ASN A 45 11.90 -3.13 -23.87
N ARG A 46 11.66 -2.25 -22.88
CA ARG A 46 12.48 -1.06 -22.64
C ARG A 46 13.16 -1.14 -21.30
N LYS A 47 14.44 -0.83 -21.23
CA LYS A 47 15.25 -0.83 -20.00
C LYS A 47 14.68 0.03 -18.87
N ASN A 48 13.98 1.11 -19.20
CA ASN A 48 13.35 2.03 -18.23
C ASN A 48 11.84 1.83 -18.06
N SER A 49 11.32 0.66 -18.40
CA SER A 49 9.91 0.35 -18.22
C SER A 49 9.55 0.23 -16.74
N THR A 50 8.40 0.78 -16.37
CA THR A 50 7.81 0.49 -15.05
C THR A 50 7.24 -0.93 -15.07
N VAL A 51 7.74 -1.79 -14.19
CA VAL A 51 7.37 -3.20 -14.07
C VAL A 51 6.24 -3.41 -13.06
N ALA A 52 6.27 -2.65 -11.97
CA ALA A 52 5.31 -2.74 -10.88
C ALA A 52 4.79 -1.36 -10.46
N ARG A 53 3.59 -1.36 -9.86
CA ARG A 53 3.05 -0.26 -9.07
C ARG A 53 2.97 -0.70 -7.61
N GLU A 54 3.05 0.25 -6.71
CA GLU A 54 2.94 0.00 -5.27
C GLU A 54 1.75 0.73 -4.68
N LEU A 55 1.01 0.03 -3.82
CA LEU A 55 0.02 0.57 -2.92
C LEU A 55 0.47 0.27 -1.50
N MET A 56 0.80 1.31 -0.73
CA MET A 56 1.15 1.18 0.68
C MET A 56 -0.04 1.61 1.54
N LEU A 57 -0.48 0.75 2.44
CA LEU A 57 -1.63 0.99 3.32
C LEU A 57 -1.25 0.75 4.78
N PRO A 58 -1.62 1.64 5.70
CA PRO A 58 -1.61 1.34 7.13
C PRO A 58 -2.69 0.29 7.43
N LEU A 59 -2.39 -0.59 8.37
CA LEU A 59 -3.33 -1.60 8.86
C LEU A 59 -3.58 -1.36 10.35
N PRO A 60 -4.82 -1.55 10.85
CA PRO A 60 -5.15 -1.30 12.25
C PRO A 60 -4.33 -2.17 13.20
N ASP A 61 -3.82 -1.55 14.27
CA ASP A 61 -3.04 -2.26 15.29
C ASP A 61 -3.92 -3.19 16.15
N GLN A 62 -5.21 -2.86 16.29
CA GLN A 62 -6.19 -3.64 17.04
C GLN A 62 -6.58 -4.95 16.34
N TRP A 63 -6.35 -5.06 15.03
CA TRP A 63 -6.67 -6.26 14.28
C TRP A 63 -5.62 -7.36 14.52
N SER A 64 -6.07 -8.61 14.56
CA SER A 64 -5.17 -9.77 14.54
C SER A 64 -4.45 -9.89 13.18
N ASP A 65 -3.38 -10.67 13.14
CA ASP A 65 -2.66 -10.94 11.89
C ASP A 65 -3.53 -11.65 10.85
N ASN A 66 -4.51 -12.47 11.29
CA ASN A 66 -5.45 -13.14 10.39
C ASN A 66 -6.43 -12.15 9.77
N GLU A 67 -6.95 -11.20 10.53
CA GLU A 67 -7.84 -10.15 10.04
C GLU A 67 -7.13 -9.23 9.06
N ARG A 68 -5.91 -8.79 9.38
CA ARG A 68 -5.06 -8.01 8.46
C ARG A 68 -4.81 -8.77 7.16
N ARG A 69 -4.48 -10.07 7.26
CA ARG A 69 -4.23 -10.92 6.09
C ARG A 69 -5.47 -11.09 5.23
N ALA A 70 -6.65 -11.29 5.84
CA ALA A 70 -7.92 -11.40 5.13
C ALA A 70 -8.25 -10.12 4.36
N CYS A 71 -8.14 -8.95 5.01
CA CYS A 71 -8.34 -7.67 4.37
C CYS A 71 -7.37 -7.43 3.19
N VAL A 72 -6.09 -7.70 3.39
CA VAL A 72 -5.06 -7.56 2.34
C VAL A 72 -5.34 -8.50 1.16
N ARG A 73 -5.84 -9.72 1.42
CA ARG A 73 -6.23 -10.68 0.38
C ARG A 73 -7.40 -10.15 -0.45
N ASP A 74 -8.42 -9.59 0.19
CA ASP A 74 -9.59 -9.06 -0.51
C ASP A 74 -9.22 -7.83 -1.36
N ILE A 75 -8.32 -6.97 -0.88
CA ILE A 75 -7.78 -5.85 -1.68
C ILE A 75 -6.99 -6.38 -2.87
N ALA A 76 -6.12 -7.38 -2.67
CA ALA A 76 -5.34 -8.00 -3.74
C ALA A 76 -6.25 -8.67 -4.79
N GLN A 77 -7.31 -9.34 -4.33
CA GLN A 77 -8.31 -9.94 -5.22
C GLN A 77 -9.09 -8.88 -6.00
N HIS A 78 -9.43 -7.76 -5.37
CA HIS A 78 -10.06 -6.63 -6.06
C HIS A 78 -9.16 -6.08 -7.18
N LEU A 79 -7.85 -5.87 -6.91
CA LEU A 79 -6.89 -5.45 -7.94
C LEU A 79 -6.82 -6.47 -9.08
N ARG A 80 -6.77 -7.76 -8.76
CA ARG A 80 -6.78 -8.85 -9.74
C ARG A 80 -8.01 -8.81 -10.62
N ASN A 81 -9.19 -8.73 -10.01
CA ASN A 81 -10.48 -8.78 -10.72
C ASN A 81 -10.70 -7.54 -11.58
N THR A 82 -10.29 -6.35 -11.09
CA THR A 82 -10.54 -5.08 -11.79
C THR A 82 -9.55 -4.84 -12.92
N TYR A 83 -8.28 -5.16 -12.69
CA TYR A 83 -7.19 -4.79 -13.62
C TYR A 83 -6.53 -5.98 -14.31
N GLY A 84 -6.88 -7.20 -13.92
CA GLY A 84 -6.25 -8.41 -14.45
C GLY A 84 -4.78 -8.61 -14.07
N VAL A 85 -4.29 -7.87 -13.07
CA VAL A 85 -2.88 -7.86 -12.65
C VAL A 85 -2.57 -8.97 -11.64
N ALA A 86 -1.31 -9.38 -11.52
CA ALA A 86 -0.84 -10.18 -10.40
C ALA A 86 -0.38 -9.28 -9.26
N VAL A 87 -0.61 -9.70 -8.01
CA VAL A 87 -0.40 -8.90 -6.81
C VAL A 87 0.42 -9.66 -5.77
N ALA A 88 1.45 -9.01 -5.22
CA ALA A 88 2.25 -9.48 -4.11
C ALA A 88 2.19 -8.48 -2.95
N GLY A 89 1.46 -8.80 -1.89
CA GLY A 89 1.34 -8.00 -0.68
C GLY A 89 2.24 -8.51 0.43
N SER A 90 3.10 -7.67 1.00
CA SER A 90 3.95 -7.99 2.15
C SER A 90 3.48 -7.19 3.36
N ILE A 91 2.98 -7.87 4.39
CA ILE A 91 2.53 -7.28 5.65
C ILE A 91 3.72 -7.16 6.60
N HIS A 92 3.88 -6.00 7.18
CA HIS A 92 4.96 -5.67 8.09
C HIS A 92 4.41 -5.23 9.45
N ALA A 93 5.06 -5.73 10.53
CA ALA A 93 4.83 -5.27 11.90
C ALA A 93 5.48 -3.90 12.13
N PRO A 94 5.04 -3.15 13.16
CA PRO A 94 5.66 -1.91 13.56
C PRO A 94 7.14 -2.08 13.89
N ASN A 95 7.91 -1.03 13.63
CA ASN A 95 9.33 -0.94 14.02
C ASN A 95 9.67 0.49 14.48
N LYS A 96 10.95 0.76 14.81
CA LYS A 96 11.38 2.09 15.28
C LYS A 96 11.11 3.23 14.28
N LYS A 97 11.09 2.93 12.97
CA LYS A 97 10.84 3.92 11.89
C LYS A 97 9.36 4.00 11.52
N HIS A 98 8.65 2.88 11.49
CA HIS A 98 7.25 2.77 11.12
C HIS A 98 6.48 2.20 12.31
N ARG A 99 5.70 3.06 12.97
CA ARG A 99 4.99 2.71 14.21
C ARG A 99 3.71 1.91 13.99
N ASN A 100 3.24 1.80 12.75
CA ASN A 100 1.99 1.15 12.41
C ASN A 100 2.24 -0.16 11.67
N ASN A 101 1.37 -1.14 11.87
CA ASN A 101 1.24 -2.25 10.93
C ASN A 101 0.91 -1.69 9.55
N HIS A 102 1.52 -2.23 8.51
CA HIS A 102 1.30 -1.76 7.14
C HIS A 102 1.55 -2.87 6.12
N VAL A 103 0.98 -2.70 4.94
CA VAL A 103 1.25 -3.57 3.81
C VAL A 103 1.89 -2.79 2.68
N HIS A 104 2.94 -3.37 2.10
CA HIS A 104 3.46 -3.02 0.79
C HIS A 104 2.84 -3.97 -0.23
N MET A 105 1.95 -3.48 -1.05
CA MET A 105 1.24 -4.25 -2.06
C MET A 105 1.74 -3.85 -3.44
N MET A 106 2.61 -4.67 -4.00
CA MET A 106 3.11 -4.51 -5.37
C MET A 106 2.22 -5.27 -6.33
N PHE A 107 1.90 -4.66 -7.47
CA PHE A 107 1.14 -5.32 -8.53
C PHE A 107 1.72 -5.00 -9.91
N THR A 108 1.57 -5.94 -10.84
CA THR A 108 2.15 -5.83 -12.17
C THR A 108 1.54 -4.67 -12.96
N THR A 109 2.31 -4.07 -13.86
CA THR A 109 1.80 -3.07 -14.80
C THR A 109 1.11 -3.69 -16.00
N ARG A 110 1.21 -4.99 -16.17
CA ARG A 110 0.57 -5.77 -17.24
C ARG A 110 -0.47 -6.71 -16.67
N THR A 111 -1.45 -7.07 -17.48
CA THR A 111 -2.35 -8.17 -17.16
C THR A 111 -1.57 -9.48 -17.12
N VAL A 112 -2.03 -10.39 -16.27
CA VAL A 112 -1.50 -11.75 -16.15
C VAL A 112 -2.69 -12.70 -16.24
N ASP A 113 -2.67 -13.68 -17.14
CA ASP A 113 -3.74 -14.66 -17.28
C ASP A 113 -3.70 -15.74 -16.18
N GLU A 114 -4.59 -16.72 -16.25
CA GLU A 114 -4.64 -17.84 -15.30
C GLU A 114 -3.44 -18.80 -15.41
N PHE A 115 -2.75 -18.79 -16.55
CA PHE A 115 -1.54 -19.59 -16.82
C PHE A 115 -0.25 -18.84 -16.45
N GLY A 116 -0.36 -17.58 -15.98
CA GLY A 116 0.79 -16.75 -15.63
C GLY A 116 1.46 -16.06 -16.82
N ASN A 117 0.79 -15.99 -18.00
CA ASN A 117 1.31 -15.25 -19.14
C ASN A 117 1.01 -13.76 -19.03
N PHE A 118 1.98 -12.94 -19.42
CA PHE A 118 1.88 -11.49 -19.37
C PHE A 118 1.25 -10.92 -20.66
N GLY A 119 0.19 -10.14 -20.49
CA GLY A 119 -0.54 -9.47 -21.57
C GLY A 119 -0.21 -7.98 -21.73
N LYS A 120 -1.22 -7.19 -22.08
CA LYS A 120 -1.08 -5.74 -22.31
C LYS A 120 -0.88 -4.96 -21.00
N LYS A 121 -0.21 -3.79 -21.11
CA LYS A 121 -0.10 -2.84 -19.99
C LYS A 121 -1.47 -2.22 -19.63
N THR A 122 -1.78 -2.20 -18.35
CA THR A 122 -2.94 -1.52 -17.76
C THR A 122 -2.62 -0.04 -17.54
N ARG A 123 -2.72 0.78 -18.56
CA ARG A 123 -2.32 2.19 -18.52
C ARG A 123 -3.32 3.12 -17.83
N ILE A 124 -4.51 2.65 -17.52
CA ILE A 124 -5.59 3.44 -16.93
C ILE A 124 -5.21 4.07 -15.56
N LEU A 125 -4.26 3.46 -14.86
CA LEU A 125 -3.74 3.96 -13.58
C LEU A 125 -2.53 4.91 -13.73
N ASP A 126 -2.04 5.13 -14.95
CA ASP A 126 -0.86 5.98 -15.20
C ASP A 126 -1.24 7.46 -15.32
N ASP A 127 -2.50 7.78 -15.59
CA ASP A 127 -3.00 9.14 -15.73
C ASP A 127 -4.05 9.44 -14.64
N MET A 128 -3.73 10.39 -13.77
CA MET A 128 -4.63 10.87 -12.70
C MET A 128 -5.95 11.46 -13.24
N LYS A 129 -5.96 11.97 -14.48
CA LYS A 129 -7.15 12.57 -15.11
C LYS A 129 -8.22 11.54 -15.44
N THR A 130 -7.87 10.26 -15.52
CA THR A 130 -8.85 9.17 -15.74
C THR A 130 -9.83 9.00 -14.58
N GLY A 131 -9.47 9.52 -13.38
CA GLY A 131 -10.22 9.30 -12.14
C GLY A 131 -10.07 7.88 -11.56
N GLU A 132 -9.35 6.98 -12.24
CA GLU A 132 -9.27 5.57 -11.84
C GLU A 132 -8.52 5.37 -10.52
N VAL A 133 -7.49 6.19 -10.25
CA VAL A 133 -6.80 6.17 -8.95
C VAL A 133 -7.75 6.55 -7.81
N SER A 134 -8.68 7.49 -8.04
CA SER A 134 -9.69 7.85 -7.05
C SER A 134 -10.68 6.72 -6.80
N LYS A 135 -11.17 6.06 -7.85
CA LYS A 135 -12.05 4.89 -7.73
C LYS A 135 -11.36 3.73 -7.01
N LEU A 136 -10.09 3.46 -7.32
CA LEU A 136 -9.30 2.46 -6.61
C LEU A 136 -9.20 2.79 -5.12
N ARG A 137 -8.92 4.06 -4.77
CA ARG A 137 -8.87 4.52 -3.38
C ARG A 137 -10.19 4.30 -2.65
N GLU A 138 -11.32 4.66 -3.27
CA GLU A 138 -12.66 4.44 -2.74
C GLU A 138 -12.97 2.96 -2.52
N ALA A 139 -12.63 2.12 -3.50
CA ALA A 139 -12.83 0.67 -3.40
C ALA A 139 -11.99 0.05 -2.26
N VAL A 140 -10.73 0.46 -2.12
CA VAL A 140 -9.86 0.01 -1.02
C VAL A 140 -10.42 0.46 0.34
N CYS A 141 -10.83 1.72 0.48
CA CYS A 141 -11.46 2.21 1.71
C CYS A 141 -12.72 1.42 2.05
N LYS A 142 -13.58 1.13 1.06
CA LYS A 142 -14.78 0.31 1.25
C LYS A 142 -14.46 -1.08 1.76
N ILE A 143 -13.45 -1.76 1.17
CA ILE A 143 -13.02 -3.09 1.62
C ILE A 143 -12.53 -3.03 3.07
N VAL A 144 -11.66 -2.07 3.41
CA VAL A 144 -11.13 -1.92 4.78
C VAL A 144 -12.27 -1.67 5.78
N ASN A 145 -13.19 -0.75 5.48
CA ASN A 145 -14.31 -0.43 6.36
C ASN A 145 -15.26 -1.63 6.53
N THR A 146 -15.52 -2.40 5.46
CA THR A 146 -16.31 -3.64 5.56
C THR A 146 -15.65 -4.69 6.48
N HIS A 147 -14.31 -4.80 6.44
CA HIS A 147 -13.60 -5.67 7.39
C HIS A 147 -13.70 -5.14 8.82
N ALA A 148 -13.58 -3.84 9.05
CA ALA A 148 -13.74 -3.21 10.35
C ALA A 148 -15.15 -3.49 10.93
N GLU A 149 -16.20 -3.29 10.15
CA GLU A 149 -17.59 -3.56 10.53
C GLU A 149 -17.80 -5.03 10.92
N LYS A 150 -17.29 -5.97 10.12
CA LYS A 150 -17.44 -7.42 10.37
C LYS A 150 -16.86 -7.88 11.71
N ILE A 151 -15.80 -7.22 12.18
CA ILE A 151 -15.13 -7.58 13.45
C ILE A 151 -15.50 -6.64 14.60
N GLY A 152 -16.48 -5.73 14.40
CA GLY A 152 -16.91 -4.77 15.42
C GLY A 152 -15.86 -3.73 15.78
N SER A 153 -14.96 -3.40 14.86
CA SER A 153 -13.93 -2.36 15.06
C SER A 153 -14.47 -0.98 14.68
N ASP A 154 -14.15 0.02 15.49
CA ASP A 154 -14.45 1.43 15.22
C ASP A 154 -13.47 2.08 14.22
N PHE A 155 -12.52 1.32 13.70
CA PHE A 155 -11.57 1.80 12.70
C PHE A 155 -12.28 2.15 11.40
N TYR A 156 -11.99 3.37 10.90
CA TYR A 156 -12.59 3.88 9.68
C TYR A 156 -11.55 4.60 8.82
N VAL A 157 -11.60 4.37 7.51
CA VAL A 157 -10.78 5.06 6.50
C VAL A 157 -11.68 5.80 5.51
N TYR A 158 -11.24 6.98 5.10
CA TYR A 158 -11.94 7.83 4.16
C TYR A 158 -11.08 8.09 2.92
N ALA A 159 -11.67 7.94 1.74
CA ALA A 159 -10.97 8.08 0.46
C ALA A 159 -10.68 9.51 0.05
N GLY A 160 -11.48 10.46 0.54
CA GLY A 160 -11.37 11.89 0.26
C GLY A 160 -10.46 12.64 1.23
N LYS A 161 -10.66 13.93 1.32
CA LYS A 161 -9.97 14.80 2.29
C LYS A 161 -10.78 14.83 3.58
N PHE A 162 -10.11 14.70 4.72
CA PHE A 162 -10.79 14.76 6.03
C PHE A 162 -11.54 16.07 6.26
N VAL A 163 -11.09 17.18 5.67
CA VAL A 163 -11.80 18.46 5.72
C VAL A 163 -13.20 18.41 5.09
N ASP A 164 -13.47 17.44 4.22
CA ASP A 164 -14.78 17.29 3.57
C ASP A 164 -15.83 16.69 4.54
N ILE A 165 -15.38 15.94 5.55
CA ILE A 165 -16.23 15.32 6.59
C ILE A 165 -16.11 16.01 7.96
N ASP A 166 -15.01 16.69 8.20
CA ASP A 166 -14.76 17.49 9.40
C ASP A 166 -14.14 18.84 8.98
N LYS A 167 -14.97 19.89 8.95
CA LYS A 167 -14.56 21.25 8.55
C LYS A 167 -13.49 21.85 9.46
N ASN A 168 -13.36 21.36 10.70
CA ASN A 168 -12.35 21.79 11.66
C ASN A 168 -11.05 21.01 11.52
N HIS A 169 -11.00 20.04 10.62
CA HIS A 169 -9.81 19.25 10.39
C HIS A 169 -8.71 20.06 9.69
N ILE A 170 -7.68 20.43 10.42
CA ILE A 170 -6.49 21.09 9.86
C ILE A 170 -5.50 20.01 9.42
N PRO A 171 -5.15 19.87 8.13
CA PRO A 171 -4.21 18.85 7.68
C PRO A 171 -2.78 19.15 8.13
N THR A 172 -2.00 18.12 8.42
CA THR A 172 -0.55 18.23 8.59
C THR A 172 0.13 18.40 7.24
N LYS A 173 1.28 19.10 7.21
CA LYS A 173 2.08 19.25 5.99
C LYS A 173 3.03 18.08 5.82
N HIS A 174 3.16 17.60 4.59
CA HIS A 174 4.16 16.60 4.23
C HIS A 174 5.58 17.21 4.29
N ILE A 175 6.54 16.42 4.79
CA ILE A 175 7.95 16.78 4.81
C ILE A 175 8.67 15.91 3.79
N PRO A 176 9.16 16.47 2.67
CA PRO A 176 9.91 15.70 1.69
C PRO A 176 11.18 15.08 2.29
N ILE A 177 11.58 13.91 1.81
CA ILE A 177 12.82 13.24 2.26
C ILE A 177 14.03 14.14 2.02
N THR A 178 14.01 14.90 0.93
CA THR A 178 15.07 15.85 0.51
C THR A 178 15.03 17.18 1.26
N ALA A 179 14.07 17.39 2.16
CA ALA A 179 13.94 18.65 2.90
C ALA A 179 15.17 18.93 3.77
N GLY A 180 15.70 20.14 3.66
CA GLY A 180 16.78 20.63 4.52
C GLY A 180 16.35 20.67 6.00
N LYS A 181 17.34 20.67 6.89
CA LYS A 181 17.12 20.57 8.37
C LYS A 181 16.16 21.66 8.89
N ASP A 182 16.38 22.91 8.50
CA ASP A 182 15.59 24.03 9.02
C ASP A 182 14.15 23.99 8.54
N TYR A 183 13.91 23.66 7.25
CA TYR A 183 12.56 23.46 6.72
C TYR A 183 11.86 22.30 7.45
N ARG A 184 12.56 21.19 7.66
CA ARG A 184 12.04 20.03 8.41
C ARG A 184 11.61 20.42 9.81
N ASN A 185 12.48 21.08 10.57
CA ASN A 185 12.20 21.52 11.94
C ASN A 185 10.99 22.45 12.00
N ALA A 186 10.88 23.41 11.07
CA ALA A 186 9.75 24.34 11.00
C ALA A 186 8.41 23.61 10.74
N ILE A 187 8.40 22.67 9.80
CA ILE A 187 7.18 21.91 9.48
C ILE A 187 6.83 20.92 10.59
N GLU A 188 7.81 20.29 11.23
CA GLU A 188 7.58 19.43 12.40
C GLU A 188 6.95 20.20 13.56
N ALA A 189 7.46 21.41 13.86
CA ALA A 189 6.87 22.28 14.88
C ALA A 189 5.41 22.66 14.53
N GLN A 190 5.14 23.05 13.28
CA GLN A 190 3.78 23.34 12.82
C GLN A 190 2.86 22.12 12.92
N ASN A 191 3.32 20.95 12.48
CA ASN A 191 2.56 19.71 12.57
C ASN A 191 2.26 19.30 14.01
N LYS A 192 3.18 19.58 14.96
CA LYS A 192 2.97 19.35 16.39
C LYS A 192 1.84 20.22 16.94
N GLN A 193 1.79 21.49 16.55
CA GLN A 193 0.70 22.41 16.94
C GLN A 193 -0.65 21.95 16.37
N VAL A 194 -0.69 21.54 15.09
CA VAL A 194 -1.91 21.00 14.44
C VAL A 194 -2.41 19.76 15.18
N LYS A 195 -1.52 18.83 15.55
CA LYS A 195 -1.90 17.64 16.32
C LYS A 195 -2.43 17.97 17.71
N ALA A 196 -1.80 18.91 18.40
CA ALA A 196 -2.27 19.37 19.71
C ALA A 196 -3.67 19.99 19.62
N HIS A 197 -3.92 20.83 18.62
CA HIS A 197 -5.24 21.43 18.36
C HIS A 197 -6.32 20.35 18.11
N ARG A 198 -6.06 19.36 17.26
CA ARG A 198 -6.98 18.24 17.01
C ARG A 198 -7.32 17.45 18.27
N ASN A 199 -6.30 17.16 19.09
CA ASN A 199 -6.49 16.42 20.34
C ASN A 199 -7.33 17.23 21.36
N ALA A 200 -7.14 18.54 21.42
CA ALA A 200 -7.97 19.41 22.27
C ALA A 200 -9.45 19.41 21.81
N PHE A 201 -9.71 19.50 20.50
CA PHE A 201 -11.08 19.42 19.97
C PHE A 201 -11.74 18.07 20.28
N ALA A 202 -11.05 16.95 20.04
CA ALA A 202 -11.58 15.61 20.32
C ALA A 202 -11.86 15.36 21.82
N ALA A 203 -11.24 16.12 22.71
CA ALA A 203 -11.50 16.06 24.15
C ALA A 203 -12.74 16.87 24.59
N HIS A 204 -13.16 17.86 23.79
CA HIS A 204 -14.35 18.67 24.06
C HIS A 204 -15.67 18.06 23.54
N ASP A 205 -15.58 17.14 22.55
CA ASP A 205 -16.74 16.47 21.95
C ASP A 205 -17.12 15.15 22.66
N LYS A 206 -16.50 14.86 23.82
CA LYS A 206 -16.84 13.72 24.72
C LYS A 206 -17.49 14.23 25.98
#